data_3970e633836859e682945a58479eb3d0
#
_entry.id   3970e633836859e682945a58479eb3d0
#
_cell.length_a   1.000
_cell.length_b   1.000
_cell.length_c   1.000
_cell.angle_alpha   90.00
_cell.angle_beta   90.00
_cell.angle_gamma   90.00
#
_symmetry.space_group_name_H-M   'P 1'
#
loop_
_entity.id
_entity.type
_entity.pdbx_description
1 polymer ?
#
loop_
_entity_poly.entity_id
_entity_poly.type
_entity_poly.pdbx_seq_one_letter_code
_entity_poly.pdbx_strand_id
1 'polypeptide(L)'
;LINLIVSEKTLSNDGFLSKEILHKTEVFAEEKGIKRAEFYAAAREGITITKMMMVDRYDFESAISEIDGKKKKPSKVEHDGVTYRIIRTYIPENSTQMELYLQEEENG
;
A
#
# COMPACT_ATOMS: atom_id res chain seq x y z
N LEU A 1 3.61 7.26 12.03
CA LEU A 1 3.37 7.77 10.68
C LEU A 1 3.93 6.82 9.63
N ILE A 2 3.19 6.67 8.55
CA ILE A 2 3.63 5.91 7.39
C ILE A 2 3.50 6.77 6.14
N ASN A 3 4.16 6.37 5.06
CA ASN A 3 3.93 6.97 3.75
C ASN A 3 3.15 5.99 2.88
N LEU A 4 2.00 6.44 2.37
CA LEU A 4 1.28 5.72 1.32
C LEU A 4 1.89 6.10 -0.02
N ILE A 5 2.17 5.11 -0.85
CA ILE A 5 2.92 5.33 -2.09
C ILE A 5 2.10 4.92 -3.31
N VAL A 6 1.95 5.87 -4.23
CA VAL A 6 1.45 5.61 -5.59
C VAL A 6 2.65 5.67 -6.52
N SER A 7 2.84 4.63 -7.31
CA SER A 7 3.94 4.55 -8.28
C SER A 7 3.46 4.92 -9.67
N GLU A 8 4.19 5.82 -10.31
CA GLU A 8 3.96 6.22 -11.70
C GLU A 8 5.17 5.84 -12.52
N LYS A 9 4.97 5.03 -13.57
CA LYS A 9 6.04 4.65 -14.49
C LYS A 9 5.88 5.43 -15.78
N THR A 10 6.96 6.11 -16.17
CA THR A 10 6.99 6.86 -17.43
C THR A 10 8.11 6.30 -18.32
N LEU A 11 7.84 6.26 -19.62
CA LEU A 11 8.85 5.88 -20.61
C LEU A 11 9.68 7.12 -20.96
N SER A 12 10.99 6.92 -21.18
CA SER A 12 11.83 7.98 -21.73
C SER A 12 11.49 8.20 -23.19
N ASN A 13 11.97 9.32 -23.75
CA ASN A 13 11.68 9.69 -25.13
C ASN A 13 12.17 8.67 -26.17
N ASP A 14 13.18 7.88 -25.83
CA ASP A 14 13.69 6.83 -26.72
C ASP A 14 13.00 5.49 -26.53
N GLY A 15 12.10 5.38 -25.56
CA GLY A 15 11.34 4.16 -25.28
C GLY A 15 12.12 3.06 -24.58
N PHE A 16 13.41 3.25 -24.29
CA PHE A 16 14.24 2.21 -23.69
C PHE A 16 14.37 2.31 -22.18
N LEU A 17 14.23 3.49 -21.62
CA LEU A 17 14.36 3.71 -20.18
C LEU A 17 13.03 4.15 -19.61
N SER A 18 12.62 3.50 -18.54
CA SER A 18 11.45 3.94 -17.78
C SER A 18 11.92 4.60 -16.50
N LYS A 19 11.24 5.66 -16.12
CA LYS A 19 11.43 6.29 -14.81
C LYS A 19 10.25 5.95 -13.93
N GLU A 20 10.52 5.71 -12.66
CA GLU A 20 9.48 5.54 -11.66
C GLU A 20 9.42 6.79 -10.80
N ILE A 21 8.24 7.37 -10.72
CA ILE A 21 7.97 8.52 -9.86
C ILE A 21 7.11 8.01 -8.72
N LEU A 22 7.54 8.27 -7.48
CA LEU A 22 6.81 7.86 -6.29
C LEU A 22 6.08 9.06 -5.71
N HIS A 23 4.77 8.95 -5.64
CA HIS A 23 3.94 9.95 -4.98
C HIS A 23 3.67 9.46 -3.55
N LYS A 24 4.28 10.12 -2.57
CA LYS A 24 4.20 9.72 -1.16
C LYS A 24 3.26 10.65 -0.40
N THR A 25 2.36 10.06 0.36
CA THR A 25 1.46 10.80 1.24
C THR A 25 1.62 10.28 2.65
N GLU A 26 2.02 11.16 3.57
CA GLU A 26 2.20 10.80 4.97
C GLU A 26 0.88 10.78 5.70
N VAL A 27 0.58 9.69 6.38
CA VAL A 27 -0.65 9.53 7.15
C VAL A 27 -0.37 8.86 8.48
N PHE A 28 -1.28 9.02 9.43
CA PHE A 28 -1.22 8.28 10.68
C PHE A 28 -1.67 6.84 10.45
N ALA A 29 -1.00 5.92 11.09
CA ALA A 29 -1.37 4.52 11.05
C ALA A 29 -1.16 3.89 12.42
N GLU A 30 -1.98 2.89 12.72
CA GLU A 30 -1.85 2.10 13.94
C GLU A 30 -1.57 0.66 13.53
N GLU A 31 -0.49 0.09 14.06
CA GLU A 31 -0.17 -1.30 13.80
C GLU A 31 -1.07 -2.19 14.65
N LYS A 32 -1.66 -3.21 14.02
CA LYS A 32 -2.55 -4.16 14.67
C LYS A 32 -2.03 -5.59 14.48
N GLY A 33 -2.48 -6.51 15.31
CA GLY A 33 -2.21 -7.92 15.12
C GLY A 33 -2.86 -8.45 13.85
N ILE A 34 -2.17 -9.34 13.17
CA ILE A 34 -2.68 -9.96 11.95
C ILE A 34 -3.75 -10.98 12.33
N LYS A 35 -4.93 -10.88 11.70
CA LYS A 35 -6.00 -11.84 11.90
C LYS A 35 -5.57 -13.20 11.34
N ARG A 36 -5.74 -14.26 12.15
CA ARG A 36 -5.30 -15.60 11.77
C ARG A 36 -5.90 -16.07 10.46
N ALA A 37 -7.17 -15.83 10.23
CA ALA A 37 -7.85 -16.23 9.01
C ALA A 37 -7.25 -15.56 7.78
N GLU A 38 -6.90 -14.28 7.89
CA GLU A 38 -6.25 -13.55 6.79
C GLU A 38 -4.84 -14.06 6.52
N PHE A 39 -4.09 -14.35 7.57
CA PHE A 39 -2.74 -14.89 7.45
C PHE A 39 -2.76 -16.23 6.69
N TYR A 40 -3.64 -17.14 7.08
CA TYR A 40 -3.71 -18.45 6.45
C TYR A 40 -4.27 -18.40 5.03
N ALA A 41 -5.25 -17.52 4.78
CA ALA A 41 -5.80 -17.36 3.43
C ALA A 41 -4.71 -16.90 2.45
N ALA A 42 -3.87 -15.95 2.86
CA ALA A 42 -2.76 -15.47 2.05
C ALA A 42 -1.71 -16.57 1.87
N ALA A 43 -1.39 -17.31 2.94
CA ALA A 43 -0.37 -18.37 2.90
C ALA A 43 -0.73 -19.47 1.90
N ARG A 44 -2.01 -19.77 1.73
CA ARG A 44 -2.46 -20.75 0.74
C ARG A 44 -2.10 -20.34 -0.69
N GLU A 45 -1.96 -19.04 -0.93
CA GLU A 45 -1.59 -18.50 -2.24
C GLU A 45 -0.11 -18.15 -2.31
N GLY A 46 0.68 -18.59 -1.34
CA GLY A 46 2.12 -18.33 -1.31
C GLY A 46 2.49 -16.93 -0.85
N ILE A 47 1.57 -16.21 -0.22
CA ILE A 47 1.80 -14.85 0.24
C ILE A 47 1.94 -14.83 1.75
N THR A 48 3.00 -14.17 2.26
CA THR A 48 3.20 -13.99 3.69
C THR A 48 2.82 -12.58 4.09
N ILE A 49 1.77 -12.43 4.88
CA ILE A 49 1.42 -11.14 5.47
C ILE A 49 2.36 -10.91 6.64
N THR A 50 3.14 -9.83 6.59
CA THR A 50 4.11 -9.52 7.62
C THR A 50 3.61 -8.47 8.61
N LYS A 51 2.63 -7.67 8.23
CA LYS A 51 2.13 -6.58 9.07
C LYS A 51 0.70 -6.22 8.67
N MET A 52 -0.09 -5.79 9.64
CA MET A 52 -1.40 -5.20 9.40
C MET A 52 -1.45 -3.83 10.07
N MET A 53 -1.91 -2.84 9.34
CA MET A 53 -2.06 -1.47 9.85
C MET A 53 -3.46 -0.95 9.61
N MET A 54 -3.91 -0.07 10.52
CA MET A 54 -5.16 0.65 10.38
C MET A 54 -4.86 2.08 10.04
N VAL A 55 -5.52 2.59 9.00
CA VAL A 55 -5.45 4.01 8.64
C VAL A 55 -6.86 4.57 8.54
N ASP A 56 -6.99 5.89 8.62
CA ASP A 56 -8.26 6.55 8.36
C ASP A 56 -8.60 6.40 6.88
N ARG A 57 -9.83 6.02 6.57
CA ARG A 57 -10.23 5.76 5.18
C ARG A 57 -10.14 7.04 4.32
N TYR A 58 -10.42 8.20 4.90
CA TYR A 58 -10.34 9.46 4.15
C TYR A 58 -8.89 9.85 3.87
N ASP A 59 -7.97 9.53 4.79
CA ASP A 59 -6.54 9.72 4.57
C ASP A 59 -6.06 8.85 3.41
N PHE A 60 -6.51 7.61 3.35
CA PHE A 60 -6.18 6.71 2.24
C PHE A 60 -6.72 7.26 0.92
N GLU A 61 -7.97 7.70 0.91
CA GLU A 61 -8.60 8.27 -0.28
C GLU A 61 -7.86 9.53 -0.75
N SER A 62 -7.34 10.35 0.17
CA SER A 62 -6.58 11.55 -0.18
C SER A 62 -5.26 11.24 -0.88
N ALA A 63 -4.75 10.03 -0.71
CA ALA A 63 -3.50 9.59 -1.34
C ALA A 63 -3.72 9.02 -2.75
N ILE A 64 -4.98 8.86 -3.19
CA ILE A 64 -5.28 8.43 -4.55
C ILE A 64 -4.83 9.52 -5.50
N SER A 65 -3.98 9.17 -6.46
CA SER A 65 -3.38 10.11 -7.39
C SER A 65 -3.97 9.95 -8.79
N GLU A 66 -4.16 11.06 -9.49
CA GLU A 66 -4.60 11.02 -10.87
C GLU A 66 -3.37 11.03 -11.78
N ILE A 67 -3.21 9.99 -12.58
CA ILE A 67 -2.09 9.80 -13.50
C ILE A 67 -2.65 9.45 -14.86
N ASP A 68 -2.35 10.30 -15.86
CA ASP A 68 -2.85 10.13 -17.23
C ASP A 68 -4.37 9.98 -17.29
N GLY A 69 -5.08 10.79 -16.48
CA GLY A 69 -6.53 10.79 -16.43
C GLY A 69 -7.15 9.62 -15.70
N LYS A 70 -6.34 8.76 -15.08
CA LYS A 70 -6.80 7.60 -14.32
C LYS A 70 -6.45 7.75 -12.85
N LYS A 71 -7.37 7.35 -11.99
CA LYS A 71 -7.13 7.34 -10.55
C LYS A 71 -6.36 6.09 -10.17
N LYS A 72 -5.22 6.29 -9.49
CA LYS A 72 -4.41 5.20 -8.97
C LYS A 72 -4.39 5.21 -7.45
N LYS A 73 -4.71 4.07 -6.87
CA LYS A 73 -4.66 3.87 -5.43
C LYS A 73 -3.23 3.58 -4.99
N PRO A 74 -2.88 3.92 -3.73
CA PRO A 74 -1.61 3.49 -3.17
C PRO A 74 -1.44 1.97 -3.28
N SER A 75 -0.25 1.54 -3.67
CA SER A 75 0.09 0.12 -3.80
C SER A 75 1.16 -0.33 -2.81
N LYS A 76 1.84 0.63 -2.18
CA LYS A 76 2.91 0.37 -1.23
C LYS A 76 2.81 1.28 -0.02
N VAL A 77 3.45 0.84 1.07
CA VAL A 77 3.59 1.60 2.32
C VAL A 77 5.07 1.62 2.69
N GLU A 78 5.55 2.78 3.13
CA GLU A 78 6.89 2.91 3.70
C GLU A 78 6.76 3.25 5.17
N HIS A 79 7.43 2.49 6.02
CA HIS A 79 7.45 2.71 7.46
C HIS A 79 8.83 2.37 8.02
N ASP A 80 9.44 3.34 8.72
CA ASP A 80 10.76 3.17 9.33
C ASP A 80 11.82 2.65 8.35
N GLY A 81 11.80 3.17 7.12
CA GLY A 81 12.78 2.80 6.09
C GLY A 81 12.50 1.46 5.41
N VAL A 82 11.42 0.79 5.78
CA VAL A 82 11.02 -0.50 5.18
C VAL A 82 9.84 -0.28 4.26
N THR A 83 9.89 -0.87 3.09
CA THR A 83 8.81 -0.81 2.10
C THR A 83 8.00 -2.09 2.13
N TYR A 84 6.68 -1.93 2.14
CA TYR A 84 5.72 -3.03 2.14
C TYR A 84 4.81 -2.90 0.93
N ARG A 85 4.45 -4.04 0.36
CA ARG A 85 3.44 -4.10 -0.68
C ARG A 85 2.06 -4.26 -0.01
N ILE A 86 1.07 -3.50 -0.48
CA ILE A 86 -0.31 -3.66 -0.01
C ILE A 86 -0.91 -4.87 -0.71
N ILE A 87 -1.18 -5.93 0.05
CA ILE A 87 -1.78 -7.15 -0.48
C ILE A 87 -3.27 -6.98 -0.69
N ARG A 88 -3.94 -6.40 0.30
CA ARG A 88 -5.36 -6.07 0.20
C ARG A 88 -5.72 -5.02 1.23
N THR A 89 -6.86 -4.39 1.01
CA THR A 89 -7.45 -3.44 1.95
C THR A 89 -8.85 -3.92 2.33
N TYR A 90 -9.30 -3.54 3.53
CA TYR A 90 -10.63 -3.89 3.99
C TYR A 90 -11.16 -2.78 4.88
N ILE A 91 -12.39 -2.38 4.63
CA ILE A 91 -13.10 -1.40 5.46
C ILE A 91 -14.18 -2.16 6.21
N PRO A 92 -14.04 -2.31 7.55
CA PRO A 92 -15.08 -2.95 8.35
C PRO A 92 -16.41 -2.18 8.23
N GLU A 93 -17.51 -2.89 8.34
CA GLU A 93 -18.84 -2.30 8.26
C GLU A 93 -19.01 -1.17 9.29
N ASN A 94 -19.57 -0.05 8.85
CA ASN A 94 -19.80 1.14 9.67
C ASN A 94 -18.53 1.74 10.27
N SER A 95 -17.36 1.53 9.61
CA SER A 95 -16.11 2.05 10.10
C SER A 95 -15.58 3.18 9.22
N THR A 96 -14.88 4.14 9.85
CA THR A 96 -14.08 5.14 9.15
C THR A 96 -12.64 4.69 8.99
N GLN A 97 -12.30 3.49 9.50
CA GLN A 97 -10.96 2.94 9.44
C GLN A 97 -10.84 1.92 8.31
N MET A 98 -9.64 1.83 7.75
CA MET A 98 -9.31 0.87 6.71
C MET A 98 -8.16 0.00 7.18
N GLU A 99 -8.30 -1.32 7.02
CA GLU A 99 -7.22 -2.27 7.30
C GLU A 99 -6.35 -2.43 6.06
N LEU A 100 -5.04 -2.33 6.26
CA LEU A 100 -4.04 -2.58 5.22
C LEU A 100 -3.28 -3.85 5.57
N TYR A 101 -3.35 -4.85 4.71
CA TYR A 101 -2.60 -6.10 4.88
C TYR A 101 -1.35 -6.01 4.02
N LEU A 102 -0.19 -6.12 4.66
CA LEU A 102 1.09 -5.75 4.09
C LEU A 102 2.06 -6.92 4.04
N GLN A 103 2.83 -6.98 2.98
CA GLN A 103 3.95 -7.90 2.83
C GLN A 103 5.23 -7.09 2.65
N GLU A 104 6.22 -7.35 3.50
CA GLU A 104 7.51 -6.70 3.38
C GLU A 104 8.15 -7.05 2.04
N GLU A 105 8.65 -6.02 1.34
CA GLU A 105 9.38 -6.24 0.10
C GLU A 105 10.82 -6.61 0.42
N GLU A 106 11.30 -7.66 -0.24
CA GLU A 106 12.70 -8.03 -0.15
C GLU A 106 13.51 -7.04 -0.99
N ASN A 107 14.56 -6.48 -0.38
CA ASN A 107 15.53 -5.67 -1.09
C ASN A 107 16.49 -6.63 -1.79
N GLY A 108 16.17 -6.92 -3.03
CA GLY A 108 16.96 -7.82 -3.85
C GLY A 108 18.21 -7.16 -4.40
#